data_56cb5759e226aa352d21525bee205864
#
_entry.id   56cb5759e226aa352d21525bee205864
#
_cell.length_a   1.000
_cell.length_b   1.000
_cell.length_c   1.000
_cell.angle_alpha   90.00
_cell.angle_beta   90.00
_cell.angle_gamma   90.00
#
_symmetry.space_group_name_H-M   'P 1'
#
loop_
_entity.id
_entity.type
_entity.pdbx_description
1 polymer ?
#
loop_
_entity_poly.entity_id
_entity_poly.type
_entity_poly.pdbx_seq_one_letter_code
_entity_poly.pdbx_strand_id
1 'polypeptide(L)'
;SLTMRKVTGRILERHNFEVSVARDGVEALERLEERVPDLMLLDIEMPRMDGYELATAMRADPRYRDVPIVMITSRSGDKHRQRAFEIGVQRYLGKPYQELDLMRNVYDLLGIARVRE
;
A
#
# COMPACT_ATOMS: atom_id res chain seq x y z
N SER A 1 9.50 -6.51 -4.58
CA SER A 1 9.88 -7.73 -5.30
C SER A 1 8.72 -8.73 -5.34
N LEU A 2 8.80 -9.67 -6.26
CA LEU A 2 7.77 -10.72 -6.38
C LEU A 2 7.63 -11.52 -5.08
N THR A 3 8.75 -11.87 -4.46
CA THR A 3 8.76 -12.63 -3.20
C THR A 3 8.04 -11.86 -2.10
N MET A 4 8.33 -10.58 -1.95
CA MET A 4 7.69 -9.75 -0.92
C MET A 4 6.19 -9.58 -1.18
N ARG A 5 5.78 -9.42 -2.44
CA ARG A 5 4.35 -9.34 -2.77
C ARG A 5 3.62 -10.62 -2.38
N LYS A 6 4.23 -11.78 -2.62
CA LYS A 6 3.63 -13.06 -2.25
C LYS A 6 3.52 -13.20 -0.73
N VAL A 7 4.57 -12.85 0.00
CA VAL A 7 4.58 -12.92 1.47
C VAL A 7 3.51 -12.00 2.05
N THR A 8 3.48 -10.75 1.61
CA THR A 8 2.51 -9.76 2.09
C THR A 8 1.08 -10.20 1.77
N GLY A 9 0.85 -10.70 0.56
CA GLY A 9 -0.46 -11.20 0.16
C GLY A 9 -0.95 -12.35 1.03
N ARG A 10 -0.07 -13.28 1.37
CA ARG A 10 -0.42 -14.41 2.24
C ARG A 10 -0.75 -13.96 3.66
N ILE A 11 -0.01 -12.98 4.19
CA ILE A 11 -0.30 -12.40 5.51
C ILE A 11 -1.71 -11.84 5.52
N LEU A 12 -2.04 -11.03 4.53
CA LEU A 12 -3.36 -10.41 4.45
C LEU A 12 -4.48 -11.44 4.28
N GLU A 13 -4.26 -12.45 3.45
CA GLU A 13 -5.24 -13.52 3.26
C GLU A 13 -5.49 -14.32 4.55
N ARG A 14 -4.44 -14.55 5.36
CA ARG A 14 -4.60 -15.20 6.66
C ARG A 14 -5.45 -14.36 7.63
N HIS A 15 -5.49 -13.06 7.43
CA HIS A 15 -6.33 -12.15 8.20
C HIS A 15 -7.68 -11.90 7.53
N ASN A 16 -8.06 -12.74 6.58
CA ASN A 16 -9.36 -12.72 5.90
C ASN A 16 -9.57 -11.53 4.97
N PHE A 17 -8.52 -10.94 4.45
CA PHE A 17 -8.63 -9.91 3.43
C PHE A 17 -8.61 -10.54 2.04
N GLU A 18 -9.39 -9.98 1.15
CA GLU A 18 -9.35 -10.30 -0.28
C GLU A 18 -8.23 -9.46 -0.91
N VAL A 19 -7.30 -10.10 -1.59
CA VAL A 19 -6.08 -9.47 -2.10
C VAL A 19 -6.04 -9.48 -3.62
N SER A 20 -5.82 -8.32 -4.21
CA SER A 20 -5.51 -8.17 -5.62
C SER A 20 -4.09 -7.62 -5.75
N VAL A 21 -3.34 -8.09 -6.73
CA VAL A 21 -1.91 -7.76 -6.87
C VAL A 21 -1.66 -7.11 -8.22
N ALA A 22 -0.79 -6.09 -8.22
CA ALA A 22 -0.31 -5.44 -9.43
C ALA A 22 1.22 -5.40 -9.42
N ARG A 23 1.84 -5.60 -10.58
CA ARG A 23 3.30 -5.64 -10.73
C ARG A 23 3.93 -4.26 -10.77
N ASP A 24 3.17 -3.27 -11.18
CA ASP A 24 3.64 -1.89 -11.34
C ASP A 24 2.46 -0.93 -11.31
N GLY A 25 2.75 0.37 -11.39
CA GLY A 25 1.73 1.40 -11.31
C GLY A 25 0.73 1.38 -12.44
N VAL A 26 1.16 0.99 -13.63
CA VAL A 26 0.25 0.91 -14.79
C VAL A 26 -0.80 -0.18 -14.57
N GLU A 27 -0.35 -1.37 -14.16
CA GLU A 27 -1.27 -2.46 -13.85
C GLU A 27 -2.16 -2.12 -12.66
N ALA A 28 -1.62 -1.41 -11.66
CA ALA A 28 -2.41 -0.96 -10.52
C ALA A 28 -3.56 -0.06 -10.96
N LEU A 29 -3.32 0.89 -11.86
CA LEU A 29 -4.39 1.74 -12.39
C LEU A 29 -5.46 0.94 -13.12
N GLU A 30 -5.07 -0.09 -13.87
CA GLU A 30 -6.00 -1.00 -14.52
C GLU A 30 -6.88 -1.74 -13.50
N ARG A 31 -6.26 -2.25 -12.43
CA ARG A 31 -6.99 -2.93 -11.35
C ARG A 31 -7.96 -1.99 -10.65
N LEU A 32 -7.54 -0.74 -10.42
CA LEU A 32 -8.40 0.27 -9.79
C LEU A 32 -9.67 0.56 -10.62
N GLU A 33 -9.58 0.50 -11.94
CA GLU A 33 -10.75 0.66 -12.79
C GLU A 33 -11.75 -0.48 -12.64
N GLU A 34 -11.27 -1.69 -12.35
CA GLU A 34 -12.13 -2.85 -12.13
C GLU A 34 -12.79 -2.80 -10.76
N ARG A 35 -12.04 -2.40 -9.74
CA ARG A 35 -12.52 -2.36 -8.37
C ARG A 35 -11.67 -1.43 -7.52
N VAL A 36 -12.32 -0.53 -6.79
CA VAL A 36 -11.64 0.36 -5.84
C VAL A 36 -11.42 -0.40 -4.53
N PRO A 37 -10.16 -0.56 -4.09
CA PRO A 37 -9.88 -1.27 -2.85
C PRO A 37 -10.17 -0.41 -1.63
N ASP A 38 -10.30 -1.05 -0.48
CA ASP A 38 -10.42 -0.36 0.80
C ASP A 38 -9.10 0.17 1.31
N LEU A 39 -7.99 -0.35 0.80
CA LEU A 39 -6.64 0.04 1.20
C LEU A 39 -5.65 -0.45 0.15
N MET A 40 -4.58 0.32 -0.07
CA MET A 40 -3.51 -0.07 -0.97
C MET A 40 -2.18 -0.13 -0.23
N LEU A 41 -1.45 -1.24 -0.44
CA LEU A 41 -0.05 -1.36 -0.04
C LEU A 41 0.80 -1.12 -1.28
N LEU A 42 1.75 -0.19 -1.19
CA LEU A 42 2.43 0.33 -2.36
C LEU A 42 3.93 0.40 -2.16
N ASP A 43 4.70 -0.22 -3.06
CA ASP A 43 6.14 -0.09 -3.08
C ASP A 43 6.54 1.16 -3.89
N ILE A 44 7.63 1.80 -3.51
CA ILE A 44 8.17 2.92 -4.28
C ILE A 44 8.77 2.42 -5.58
N GLU A 45 9.58 1.37 -5.51
CA GLU A 45 10.34 0.88 -6.67
C GLU A 45 9.56 -0.11 -7.50
N MET A 46 9.00 0.39 -8.60
CA MET A 46 8.28 -0.43 -9.56
C MET A 46 8.65 0.00 -10.97
N PRO A 47 8.66 -0.92 -11.94
CA PRO A 47 8.88 -0.55 -13.34
C PRO A 47 7.70 0.25 -13.90
N ARG A 48 7.90 0.94 -14.98
CA ARG A 48 6.95 1.76 -15.75
C ARG A 48 6.39 2.95 -15.00
N MET A 49 5.88 2.76 -13.80
CA MET A 49 5.34 3.83 -12.96
C MET A 49 5.69 3.49 -11.52
N ASP A 50 6.45 4.35 -10.83
CA ASP A 50 6.85 4.10 -9.46
C ASP A 50 5.73 4.43 -8.46
N GLY A 51 5.99 4.13 -7.18
CA GLY A 51 4.98 4.33 -6.14
C GLY A 51 4.60 5.78 -5.90
N TYR A 52 5.54 6.71 -6.04
CA TYR A 52 5.24 8.14 -5.92
C TYR A 52 4.32 8.61 -7.03
N GLU A 53 4.60 8.18 -8.25
CA GLU A 53 3.78 8.53 -9.41
C GLU A 53 2.37 7.96 -9.29
N LEU A 54 2.25 6.72 -8.85
CA LEU A 54 0.94 6.09 -8.66
C LEU A 54 0.15 6.79 -7.56
N ALA A 55 0.78 7.06 -6.41
CA ALA A 55 0.11 7.75 -5.31
C ALA A 55 -0.35 9.15 -5.74
N THR A 56 0.49 9.87 -6.48
CA THR A 56 0.13 11.19 -7.01
C THR A 56 -1.09 11.11 -7.94
N ALA A 57 -1.10 10.14 -8.85
CA ALA A 57 -2.22 9.94 -9.77
C ALA A 57 -3.51 9.63 -9.01
N MET A 58 -3.43 8.78 -7.98
CA MET A 58 -4.59 8.44 -7.17
C MET A 58 -5.16 9.64 -6.41
N ARG A 59 -4.30 10.46 -5.84
CA ARG A 59 -4.75 11.65 -5.10
C ARG A 59 -5.37 12.71 -6.00
N ALA A 60 -4.98 12.74 -7.27
CA ALA A 60 -5.55 13.65 -8.25
C ALA A 60 -6.87 13.15 -8.85
N ASP A 61 -7.23 11.91 -8.63
CA ASP A 61 -8.43 11.30 -9.22
C ASP A 61 -9.52 11.18 -8.15
N PRO A 62 -10.69 11.82 -8.35
CA PRO A 62 -11.79 11.78 -7.37
C PRO A 62 -12.26 10.37 -7.01
N ARG A 63 -12.07 9.40 -7.90
CA ARG A 63 -12.47 8.01 -7.66
C ARG A 63 -11.58 7.33 -6.62
N TYR A 64 -10.31 7.75 -6.49
CA TYR A 64 -9.30 7.05 -5.71
C TYR A 64 -8.66 7.89 -4.62
N ARG A 65 -8.94 9.19 -4.57
CA ARG A 65 -8.23 10.11 -3.67
C ARG A 65 -8.42 9.81 -2.20
N ASP A 66 -9.44 9.06 -1.83
CA ASP A 66 -9.71 8.71 -0.44
C ASP A 66 -9.24 7.30 -0.06
N VAL A 67 -8.68 6.54 -1.02
CA VAL A 67 -8.14 5.22 -0.72
C VAL A 67 -6.90 5.36 0.17
N PRO A 68 -6.89 4.76 1.38
CA PRO A 68 -5.71 4.80 2.23
C PRO A 68 -4.55 4.07 1.58
N ILE A 69 -3.36 4.66 1.67
CA ILE A 69 -2.14 4.08 1.10
C ILE A 69 -1.11 3.88 2.21
N VAL A 70 -0.60 2.67 2.33
CA VAL A 70 0.57 2.33 3.13
C VAL A 70 1.73 2.09 2.17
N MET A 71 2.75 2.92 2.24
CA MET A 71 3.94 2.73 1.41
C MET A 71 4.90 1.78 2.11
N ILE A 72 5.30 0.72 1.42
CA ILE A 72 6.21 -0.30 1.96
C ILE A 72 7.45 -0.31 1.09
N THR A 73 8.61 0.02 1.67
CA THR A 73 9.81 0.25 0.88
C THR A 73 11.09 -0.02 1.66
N SER A 74 12.17 -0.34 0.94
CA SER A 74 13.50 -0.42 1.52
C SER A 74 14.19 0.95 1.65
N ARG A 75 13.59 2.02 1.11
CA ARG A 75 14.13 3.37 1.22
C ARG A 75 13.76 3.96 2.58
N SER A 76 14.78 4.23 3.41
CA SER A 76 14.56 4.60 4.81
C SER A 76 14.86 6.06 5.15
N GLY A 77 15.28 6.89 4.21
CA GLY A 77 15.65 8.27 4.50
C GLY A 77 14.43 9.18 4.77
N ASP A 78 14.62 10.20 5.61
CA ASP A 78 13.56 11.16 5.94
C ASP A 78 12.98 11.86 4.71
N LYS A 79 13.82 12.12 3.70
CA LYS A 79 13.38 12.75 2.46
C LYS A 79 12.34 11.91 1.71
N HIS A 80 12.54 10.61 1.66
CA HIS A 80 11.60 9.68 1.00
C HIS A 80 10.28 9.63 1.76
N ARG A 81 10.38 9.53 3.06
CA ARG A 81 9.22 9.49 3.96
C ARG A 81 8.42 10.79 3.86
N GLN A 82 9.10 11.94 3.93
CA GLN A 82 8.46 13.24 3.83
C GLN A 82 7.77 13.41 2.48
N ARG A 83 8.41 13.01 1.38
CA ARG A 83 7.82 13.06 0.05
C ARG A 83 6.53 12.25 -0.04
N ALA A 84 6.52 11.05 0.53
CA ALA A 84 5.34 10.21 0.55
C ALA A 84 4.17 10.89 1.28
N PHE A 85 4.44 11.45 2.45
CA PHE A 85 3.40 12.15 3.23
C PHE A 85 2.90 13.42 2.55
N GLU A 86 3.78 14.15 1.87
CA GLU A 86 3.38 15.34 1.10
C GLU A 86 2.45 14.99 -0.06
N ILE A 87 2.65 13.84 -0.69
CA ILE A 87 1.76 13.34 -1.74
C ILE A 87 0.40 12.95 -1.17
N GLY A 88 0.35 12.54 0.09
CA GLY A 88 -0.89 12.13 0.74
C GLY A 88 -0.96 10.64 1.09
N VAL A 89 0.20 9.99 1.23
CA VAL A 89 0.28 8.63 1.75
C VAL A 89 0.06 8.68 3.26
N GLN A 90 -0.73 7.77 3.81
CA GLN A 90 -1.10 7.78 5.23
C GLN A 90 -0.06 7.14 6.14
N ARG A 91 0.63 6.10 5.65
CA ARG A 91 1.62 5.36 6.45
C ARG A 91 2.82 5.01 5.60
N TYR A 92 3.98 4.91 6.24
CA TYR A 92 5.24 4.58 5.60
C TYR A 92 5.93 3.49 6.42
N LEU A 93 6.14 2.32 5.82
CA LEU A 93 6.66 1.15 6.51
C LEU A 93 7.93 0.66 5.82
N GLY A 94 9.00 0.49 6.57
CA GLY A 94 10.28 0.03 6.02
C GLY A 94 10.34 -1.49 5.85
N LYS A 95 11.05 -1.93 4.82
CA LYS A 95 11.37 -3.35 4.63
C LYS A 95 12.72 -3.67 5.27
N PRO A 96 12.86 -4.79 5.94
CA PRO A 96 11.82 -5.76 6.29
C PRO A 96 10.90 -5.21 7.37
N TYR A 97 9.63 -5.55 7.32
CA TYR A 97 8.65 -5.16 8.33
C TYR A 97 8.26 -6.37 9.19
N GLN A 98 7.72 -6.09 10.37
CA GLN A 98 7.12 -7.10 11.24
C GLN A 98 5.65 -7.26 10.84
N GLU A 99 5.15 -8.49 10.84
CA GLU A 99 3.73 -8.75 10.53
C GLU A 99 2.81 -7.94 11.45
N LEU A 100 3.16 -7.87 12.73
CA LEU A 100 2.36 -7.12 13.71
C LEU A 100 2.26 -5.63 13.33
N ASP A 101 3.35 -5.03 12.88
CA ASP A 101 3.35 -3.62 12.48
C ASP A 101 2.54 -3.39 11.21
N LEU A 102 2.65 -4.29 10.25
CA LEU A 102 1.84 -4.23 9.05
C LEU A 102 0.35 -4.27 9.39
N MET A 103 -0.05 -5.26 10.17
CA MET A 103 -1.47 -5.45 10.49
C MET A 103 -2.02 -4.34 11.39
N ARG A 104 -1.21 -3.79 12.28
CA ARG A 104 -1.63 -2.63 13.08
C ARG A 104 -1.99 -1.45 12.19
N ASN A 105 -1.13 -1.16 11.21
CA ASN A 105 -1.39 -0.08 10.25
C ASN A 105 -2.64 -0.35 9.40
N VAL A 106 -2.80 -1.57 8.94
CA VAL A 106 -3.96 -1.96 8.13
C VAL A 106 -5.26 -1.80 8.92
N TYR A 107 -5.33 -2.36 10.12
CA TYR A 107 -6.52 -2.28 10.95
C TYR A 107 -6.84 -0.84 11.35
N ASP A 108 -5.82 -0.06 11.70
CA ASP A 108 -6.02 1.35 12.07
C ASP A 108 -6.63 2.15 10.92
N LEU A 109 -6.10 1.99 9.72
CA LEU A 109 -6.59 2.73 8.56
C LEU A 109 -7.97 2.30 8.10
N LEU A 110 -8.30 1.03 8.26
CA LEU A 110 -9.62 0.51 7.93
C LEU A 110 -10.66 0.74 9.03
N GLY A 111 -10.23 1.18 10.20
CA GLY A 111 -11.12 1.38 11.33
C GLY A 111 -11.70 0.08 11.89
N ILE A 112 -10.97 -1.03 11.75
CA ILE A 112 -11.41 -2.35 12.19
C ILE A 112 -10.71 -2.69 13.50
N ALA A 113 -11.48 -3.11 14.51
CA ALA A 113 -10.91 -3.57 15.76
C ALA A 113 -10.26 -4.94 15.56
N ARG A 114 -9.03 -5.10 16.07
CA ARG A 114 -8.35 -6.39 16.04
C ARG A 114 -9.00 -7.34 17.02
N VAL A 115 -9.13 -8.60 16.58
CA VAL A 115 -9.59 -9.64 17.50
C VAL A 115 -8.45 -9.92 18.48
N ARG A 116 -8.76 -9.88 19.76
CA ARG A 116 -7.83 -10.27 20.83
C ARG A 116 -8.04 -11.75 21.15
N GLU A 117 -6.98 -12.47 21.10
CA GLU A 117 -6.96 -13.87 21.51
C GLU A 117 -6.47 -14.01 22.94
#